data_31335e3da561df36454542ab1f7b86fb
#
_entry.id   31335e3da561df36454542ab1f7b86fb
#
_cell.length_a   1.000
_cell.length_b   1.000
_cell.length_c   1.000
_cell.angle_alpha   90.00
_cell.angle_beta   90.00
_cell.angle_gamma   90.00
#
_symmetry.space_group_name_H-M   'P 1'
#
loop_
_entity.id
_entity.type
_entity.pdbx_description
1 polymer ?
#
loop_
_entity_poly.entity_id
_entity_poly.type
_entity_poly.pdbx_seq_one_letter_code
_entity_poly.pdbx_strand_id
1 'polypeptide(L)'
;MSDKNTYYVWDEIEEIRQEMLKDTRELEFVDYGSGGTLPTSPSKGRSANMRRVCDIAKGSLARRKDAQLLARLVGWLGRPLLTSPSRGGIGDEASEDRKGLTIVELGTSLGVTTAYLAAMDSRNKVVTYEGCPAVAEVARANWEKLGLSNIACVVGEITVDSLQLAVDRLSGIDVAFIDANHTCEATLTYFSALASRVHEKSVVVVDDIHYNEDMEKAWKAICADERVTTTMDLYRMGLVFFDKHYWRKHYKMRI
;
A
#
# COMPACT_ATOMS: atom_id res chain seq x y z
N MET A 1 -15.63 -3.21 16.23
CA MET A 1 -15.39 -4.60 16.70
C MET A 1 -13.88 -4.80 16.79
N SER A 2 -13.37 -5.15 17.96
CA SER A 2 -11.95 -5.46 18.14
C SER A 2 -11.70 -6.85 17.56
N ASP A 3 -11.01 -6.95 16.42
CA ASP A 3 -10.52 -8.21 15.91
C ASP A 3 -9.40 -8.68 16.86
N LYS A 4 -9.67 -9.74 17.61
CA LYS A 4 -8.71 -10.30 18.58
C LYS A 4 -7.77 -11.33 17.94
N ASN A 5 -7.81 -11.51 16.61
CA ASN A 5 -6.92 -12.43 15.94
C ASN A 5 -5.48 -11.92 16.04
N THR A 6 -4.64 -12.70 16.66
CA THR A 6 -3.20 -12.46 16.72
C THR A 6 -2.58 -13.08 15.47
N TYR A 7 -2.09 -12.24 14.59
CA TYR A 7 -1.35 -12.69 13.41
C TYR A 7 0.13 -12.80 13.79
N TYR A 8 0.63 -13.99 14.04
CA TYR A 8 2.04 -14.22 14.40
C TYR A 8 3.02 -13.59 13.41
N VAL A 9 2.70 -13.64 12.12
CA VAL A 9 3.52 -13.03 11.06
C VAL A 9 3.69 -11.51 11.26
N TRP A 10 2.77 -10.85 11.95
CA TRP A 10 2.91 -9.41 12.21
C TRP A 10 4.02 -9.10 13.22
N ASP A 11 4.29 -9.99 14.16
CA ASP A 11 5.40 -9.81 15.09
C ASP A 11 6.73 -10.00 14.35
N GLU A 12 6.82 -10.98 13.45
CA GLU A 12 7.99 -11.17 12.56
C GLU A 12 8.22 -9.95 11.64
N ILE A 13 7.16 -9.36 11.07
CA ILE A 13 7.25 -8.13 10.27
C ILE A 13 7.75 -6.96 11.14
N GLU A 14 7.30 -6.87 12.38
CA GLU A 14 7.76 -5.79 13.29
C GLU A 14 9.20 -6.03 13.76
N GLU A 15 9.68 -7.25 13.86
CA GLU A 15 11.10 -7.55 14.07
C GLU A 15 11.95 -7.04 12.91
N ILE A 16 11.54 -7.30 11.66
CA ILE A 16 12.17 -6.73 10.45
C ILE A 16 12.17 -5.19 10.52
N ARG A 17 11.04 -4.56 10.90
CA ARG A 17 10.99 -3.10 11.09
C ARG A 17 12.05 -2.63 12.09
N GLN A 18 12.22 -3.31 13.22
CA GLN A 18 13.21 -2.95 14.23
C GLN A 18 14.65 -3.16 13.73
N GLU A 19 14.89 -4.17 12.92
CA GLU A 19 16.18 -4.36 12.24
C GLU A 19 16.48 -3.17 11.32
N MET A 20 15.53 -2.78 10.45
CA MET A 20 15.71 -1.65 9.53
C MET A 20 15.97 -0.34 10.26
N LEU A 21 15.30 -0.08 11.38
CA LEU A 21 15.51 1.12 12.19
C LEU A 21 16.90 1.21 12.84
N LYS A 22 17.62 0.08 12.93
CA LYS A 22 18.98 -0.01 13.49
C LYS A 22 20.05 -0.19 12.42
N ASP A 23 19.68 -0.48 11.19
CA ASP A 23 20.59 -0.81 10.10
C ASP A 23 21.31 0.45 9.60
N THR A 24 22.62 0.47 9.78
CA THR A 24 23.48 1.61 9.39
C THR A 24 24.14 1.45 8.02
N ARG A 25 23.86 0.36 7.29
CA ARG A 25 24.37 0.17 5.93
C ARG A 25 23.95 1.35 5.05
N GLU A 26 24.88 1.80 4.23
CA GLU A 26 24.65 2.88 3.26
C GLU A 26 24.24 2.29 1.92
N LEU A 27 23.20 2.86 1.33
CA LEU A 27 22.68 2.51 0.01
C LEU A 27 22.87 3.69 -0.96
N GLU A 28 23.16 3.38 -2.20
CA GLU A 28 23.04 4.37 -3.27
C GLU A 28 21.56 4.65 -3.51
N PHE A 29 21.14 5.86 -3.12
CA PHE A 29 19.74 6.25 -3.13
C PHE A 29 19.42 7.12 -4.34
N VAL A 30 18.44 6.70 -5.12
CA VAL A 30 17.87 7.48 -6.23
C VAL A 30 16.48 7.96 -5.80
N ASP A 31 16.28 9.28 -5.76
CA ASP A 31 14.99 9.89 -5.42
C ASP A 31 14.24 10.29 -6.70
N TYR A 32 13.11 9.69 -6.94
CA TYR A 32 12.19 10.01 -8.03
C TYR A 32 11.01 10.87 -7.58
N GLY A 33 11.21 11.71 -6.56
CA GLY A 33 10.17 12.62 -6.08
C GLY A 33 9.34 12.07 -4.93
N SER A 34 9.96 11.30 -4.04
CA SER A 34 9.29 10.78 -2.83
C SER A 34 8.75 11.84 -1.88
N GLY A 35 9.08 13.12 -2.11
CA GLY A 35 8.58 14.28 -1.35
C GLY A 35 8.93 14.28 0.15
N GLY A 36 9.60 13.24 0.62
CA GLY A 36 9.96 13.09 2.02
C GLY A 36 10.98 14.14 2.45
N THR A 37 10.76 14.75 3.61
CA THR A 37 11.71 15.62 4.33
C THR A 37 12.91 14.85 4.87
N LEU A 38 13.52 14.01 4.04
CA LEU A 38 14.83 13.45 4.36
C LEU A 38 15.84 14.59 4.31
N PRO A 39 16.77 14.69 5.28
CA PRO A 39 17.75 15.77 5.34
C PRO A 39 18.49 15.85 4.01
N THR A 40 18.27 16.92 3.25
CA THR A 40 18.91 17.18 1.95
C THR A 40 20.39 17.52 2.06
N SER A 41 20.89 17.73 3.27
CA SER A 41 22.30 18.03 3.50
C SER A 41 23.08 16.75 3.76
N PRO A 42 24.02 16.37 2.88
CA PRO A 42 24.94 15.28 3.18
C PRO A 42 25.75 15.64 4.43
N SER A 43 25.77 14.73 5.39
CA SER A 43 26.74 14.84 6.49
C SER A 43 28.15 14.90 5.89
N LYS A 44 29.02 15.74 6.48
CA LYS A 44 30.40 15.92 6.00
C LYS A 44 31.05 14.55 5.70
N GLY A 45 31.46 14.33 4.46
CA GLY A 45 32.16 13.12 4.00
C GLY A 45 31.33 12.06 3.30
N ARG A 46 30.01 12.26 3.08
CA ARG A 46 29.16 11.34 2.30
C ARG A 46 28.93 11.85 0.88
N SER A 47 28.87 10.91 -0.08
CA SER A 47 28.32 11.21 -1.40
C SER A 47 26.87 11.70 -1.28
N ALA A 48 26.46 12.65 -2.09
CA ALA A 48 25.12 13.24 -2.04
C ALA A 48 23.98 12.22 -2.22
N ASN A 49 24.27 11.06 -2.83
CA ASN A 49 23.30 10.01 -3.14
C ASN A 49 23.29 8.85 -2.14
N MET A 50 24.13 8.88 -1.09
CA MET A 50 24.18 7.79 -0.13
C MET A 50 23.21 8.02 1.04
N ARG A 51 22.41 7.02 1.36
CA ARG A 51 21.46 7.04 2.50
C ARG A 51 21.63 5.79 3.36
N ARG A 52 21.54 5.93 4.67
CA ARG A 52 21.50 4.75 5.56
C ARG A 52 20.10 4.14 5.55
N VAL A 53 20.04 2.82 5.62
CA VAL A 53 18.78 2.09 5.74
C VAL A 53 17.93 2.60 6.91
N CYS A 54 18.54 2.84 8.07
CA CYS A 54 17.82 3.36 9.25
C CYS A 54 17.25 4.78 9.04
N ASP A 55 17.86 5.61 8.20
CA ASP A 55 17.37 6.95 7.91
C ASP A 55 16.19 6.87 6.92
N ILE A 56 16.25 5.94 5.93
CA ILE A 56 15.12 5.62 5.07
C ILE A 56 13.96 5.07 5.91
N ALA A 57 14.22 4.10 6.79
CA ALA A 57 13.21 3.50 7.65
C ALA A 57 12.45 4.50 8.52
N LYS A 58 13.15 5.49 9.07
CA LYS A 58 12.53 6.54 9.90
C LYS A 58 11.63 7.48 9.11
N GLY A 59 11.96 7.70 7.83
CA GLY A 59 11.24 8.66 6.99
C GLY A 59 10.12 8.06 6.16
N SER A 60 10.18 6.76 5.83
CA SER A 60 9.29 6.14 4.84
C SER A 60 8.46 4.97 5.34
N LEU A 61 8.74 4.40 6.52
CA LEU A 61 7.93 3.28 6.99
C LEU A 61 6.60 3.77 7.56
N ALA A 62 5.51 3.29 7.00
CA ALA A 62 4.17 3.49 7.54
C ALA A 62 4.12 3.07 9.03
N ARG A 63 3.37 3.80 9.85
CA ARG A 63 3.21 3.43 11.26
C ARG A 63 2.60 2.02 11.37
N ARG A 64 3.01 1.28 12.41
CA ARG A 64 2.48 -0.07 12.68
C ARG A 64 0.95 -0.14 12.59
N LYS A 65 0.25 0.82 13.19
CA LYS A 65 -1.22 0.86 13.19
C LYS A 65 -1.81 1.01 11.80
N ASP A 66 -1.19 1.85 10.96
CA ASP A 66 -1.65 2.14 9.61
C ASP A 66 -1.44 0.91 8.70
N ALA A 67 -0.25 0.29 8.75
CA ALA A 67 0.02 -0.95 8.02
C ALA A 67 -0.91 -2.11 8.45
N GLN A 68 -1.17 -2.24 9.75
CA GLN A 68 -2.12 -3.23 10.28
C GLN A 68 -3.56 -2.93 9.87
N LEU A 69 -3.95 -1.66 9.72
CA LEU A 69 -5.27 -1.30 9.20
C LEU A 69 -5.41 -1.73 7.75
N LEU A 70 -4.39 -1.48 6.92
CA LEU A 70 -4.35 -1.92 5.53
C LEU A 70 -4.43 -3.46 5.43
N ALA A 71 -3.66 -4.18 6.24
CA ALA A 71 -3.71 -5.62 6.30
C ALA A 71 -5.12 -6.14 6.67
N ARG A 72 -5.77 -5.54 7.67
CA ARG A 72 -7.15 -5.91 8.04
C ARG A 72 -8.15 -5.61 6.93
N LEU A 73 -7.97 -4.51 6.20
CA LEU A 73 -8.79 -4.18 5.03
C LEU A 73 -8.66 -5.27 3.97
N VAL A 74 -7.43 -5.67 3.62
CA VAL A 74 -7.16 -6.78 2.69
C VAL A 74 -7.80 -8.07 3.18
N GLY A 75 -7.60 -8.45 4.44
CA GLY A 75 -8.20 -9.64 5.04
C GLY A 75 -9.73 -9.60 5.06
N TRP A 76 -10.33 -8.42 5.21
CA TRP A 76 -11.79 -8.26 5.17
C TRP A 76 -12.34 -8.42 3.74
N LEU A 77 -11.70 -7.84 2.75
CA LEU A 77 -12.08 -7.95 1.33
C LEU A 77 -11.92 -9.38 0.81
N GLY A 78 -10.93 -10.13 1.27
CA GLY A 78 -10.72 -11.53 0.92
C GLY A 78 -11.70 -12.51 1.56
N ARG A 79 -12.59 -12.07 2.46
CA ARG A 79 -13.61 -12.95 3.06
C ARG A 79 -14.72 -13.25 2.05
N PRO A 80 -15.27 -14.49 2.00
CA PRO A 80 -16.48 -14.76 1.24
C PRO A 80 -17.61 -13.87 1.79
N LEU A 81 -18.39 -13.30 0.88
CA LEU A 81 -19.69 -12.76 1.28
C LEU A 81 -20.47 -13.91 1.90
N LEU A 82 -20.85 -13.77 3.17
CA LEU A 82 -21.79 -14.69 3.81
C LEU A 82 -23.11 -14.61 3.03
N THR A 83 -23.26 -15.50 2.06
CA THR A 83 -24.56 -15.73 1.44
C THR A 83 -25.41 -16.39 2.51
N SER A 84 -26.35 -15.64 3.09
CA SER A 84 -27.40 -16.04 4.05
C SER A 84 -26.98 -17.04 5.14
N PRO A 85 -27.35 -16.83 6.40
CA PRO A 85 -27.11 -17.81 7.44
C PRO A 85 -27.98 -19.04 7.16
N SER A 86 -27.42 -20.04 6.47
CA SER A 86 -27.97 -21.38 6.56
C SER A 86 -27.83 -21.82 8.01
N ARG A 87 -28.95 -22.11 8.68
CA ARG A 87 -29.01 -22.68 10.02
C ARG A 87 -28.18 -23.96 10.08
N GLY A 88 -27.01 -23.92 10.64
CA GLY A 88 -26.25 -25.13 10.92
C GLY A 88 -24.73 -24.92 10.83
N GLY A 89 -24.12 -24.86 12.01
CA GLY A 89 -22.71 -25.21 12.17
C GLY A 89 -21.71 -24.10 11.90
N ILE A 90 -21.03 -23.69 12.96
CA ILE A 90 -19.73 -23.00 12.92
C ILE A 90 -18.72 -24.04 12.41
N GLY A 91 -18.58 -24.12 11.08
CA GLY A 91 -17.51 -24.85 10.43
C GLY A 91 -16.76 -23.85 9.58
N ASP A 92 -15.48 -23.61 9.86
CA ASP A 92 -14.52 -23.00 8.93
C ASP A 92 -14.33 -23.94 7.73
N GLU A 93 -15.34 -24.05 6.87
CA GLU A 93 -15.15 -24.63 5.55
C GLU A 93 -14.35 -23.61 4.76
N ALA A 94 -13.03 -23.83 4.72
CA ALA A 94 -12.15 -23.25 3.72
C ALA A 94 -12.68 -23.68 2.35
N SER A 95 -13.55 -22.86 1.73
CA SER A 95 -14.00 -23.12 0.37
C SER A 95 -12.78 -23.05 -0.54
N GLU A 96 -12.46 -24.16 -1.22
CA GLU A 96 -11.34 -24.30 -2.17
C GLU A 96 -11.41 -23.31 -3.33
N ASP A 97 -12.53 -22.64 -3.54
CA ASP A 97 -12.80 -21.67 -4.62
C ASP A 97 -12.39 -20.22 -4.30
N ARG A 98 -11.64 -19.95 -3.24
CA ARG A 98 -11.18 -18.58 -2.96
C ARG A 98 -10.10 -18.14 -3.94
N LYS A 99 -10.44 -17.24 -4.83
CA LYS A 99 -9.46 -16.50 -5.64
C LYS A 99 -8.74 -15.48 -4.73
N GLY A 100 -7.40 -15.47 -4.75
CA GLY A 100 -6.63 -14.43 -4.08
C GLY A 100 -6.89 -13.04 -4.67
N LEU A 101 -6.68 -11.99 -3.87
CA LEU A 101 -6.83 -10.61 -4.30
C LEU A 101 -5.65 -10.16 -5.15
N THR A 102 -5.91 -9.30 -6.12
CA THR A 102 -4.89 -8.53 -6.84
C THR A 102 -4.69 -7.20 -6.14
N ILE A 103 -3.50 -7.00 -5.61
CA ILE A 103 -3.11 -5.82 -4.82
C ILE A 103 -2.02 -5.08 -5.57
N VAL A 104 -2.18 -3.77 -5.76
CA VAL A 104 -1.17 -2.90 -6.38
C VAL A 104 -0.72 -1.86 -5.36
N GLU A 105 0.58 -1.75 -5.14
CA GLU A 105 1.18 -0.76 -4.24
C GLU A 105 2.15 0.11 -5.02
N LEU A 106 2.02 1.43 -4.88
CA LEU A 106 2.97 2.41 -5.41
C LEU A 106 3.74 3.01 -4.23
N GLY A 107 5.05 2.73 -4.18
CA GLY A 107 5.92 3.09 -3.06
C GLY A 107 6.18 1.90 -2.13
N THR A 108 7.10 1.03 -2.54
CA THR A 108 7.51 -0.15 -1.74
C THR A 108 8.32 0.21 -0.52
N SER A 109 9.24 1.18 -0.68
CA SER A 109 10.27 1.49 0.30
C SER A 109 11.00 0.20 0.77
N LEU A 110 11.21 0.01 2.05
CA LEU A 110 11.87 -1.18 2.62
C LEU A 110 10.96 -2.43 2.71
N GLY A 111 9.76 -2.38 2.11
CA GLY A 111 8.88 -3.53 1.91
C GLY A 111 8.07 -3.96 3.12
N VAL A 112 7.99 -3.15 4.19
CA VAL A 112 7.27 -3.51 5.41
C VAL A 112 5.75 -3.49 5.19
N THR A 113 5.20 -2.45 4.54
CA THR A 113 3.77 -2.38 4.21
C THR A 113 3.40 -3.48 3.23
N THR A 114 4.22 -3.70 2.20
CA THR A 114 4.05 -4.82 1.24
C THR A 114 3.97 -6.17 1.95
N ALA A 115 4.84 -6.41 2.95
CA ALA A 115 4.82 -7.64 3.73
C ALA A 115 3.49 -7.83 4.48
N TYR A 116 2.96 -6.76 5.09
CA TYR A 116 1.63 -6.79 5.72
C TYR A 116 0.51 -7.14 4.74
N LEU A 117 0.53 -6.57 3.53
CA LEU A 117 -0.47 -6.84 2.48
C LEU A 117 -0.38 -8.29 1.99
N ALA A 118 0.84 -8.78 1.74
CA ALA A 118 1.10 -10.11 1.19
C ALA A 118 0.81 -11.24 2.18
N ALA A 119 1.09 -11.02 3.46
CA ALA A 119 0.95 -12.02 4.51
C ALA A 119 -0.51 -12.36 4.86
N MET A 120 -1.48 -11.59 4.39
CA MET A 120 -2.90 -11.82 4.72
C MET A 120 -3.47 -13.07 4.05
N ASP A 121 -2.98 -13.43 2.88
CA ASP A 121 -3.32 -14.67 2.18
C ASP A 121 -2.25 -14.96 1.12
N SER A 122 -1.65 -16.14 1.15
CA SER A 122 -0.61 -16.55 0.18
C SER A 122 -1.10 -16.63 -1.26
N ARG A 123 -2.42 -16.69 -1.50
CA ARG A 123 -3.04 -16.64 -2.83
C ARG A 123 -3.15 -15.23 -3.39
N ASN A 124 -3.01 -14.19 -2.57
CA ASN A 124 -2.97 -12.80 -3.03
C ASN A 124 -1.80 -12.60 -4.00
N LYS A 125 -1.99 -11.73 -4.96
CA LYS A 125 -0.94 -11.29 -5.87
C LYS A 125 -0.65 -9.83 -5.57
N VAL A 126 0.50 -9.55 -4.97
CA VAL A 126 0.95 -8.20 -4.68
C VAL A 126 1.92 -7.75 -5.76
N VAL A 127 1.59 -6.67 -6.45
CA VAL A 127 2.50 -5.98 -7.39
C VAL A 127 2.86 -4.65 -6.74
N THR A 128 4.14 -4.46 -6.45
CA THR A 128 4.63 -3.24 -5.80
C THR A 128 5.70 -2.55 -6.64
N TYR A 129 5.78 -1.23 -6.54
CA TYR A 129 6.67 -0.39 -7.35
C TYR A 129 7.64 0.37 -6.46
N GLU A 130 8.94 0.25 -6.78
CA GLU A 130 10.02 0.96 -6.08
C GLU A 130 10.95 1.64 -7.08
N GLY A 131 11.14 2.95 -6.91
CA GLY A 131 12.03 3.72 -7.78
C GLY A 131 13.50 3.33 -7.62
N CYS A 132 13.95 3.19 -6.37
CA CYS A 132 15.36 2.97 -6.06
C CYS A 132 15.73 1.48 -6.05
N PRO A 133 16.63 1.01 -6.96
CA PRO A 133 17.01 -0.40 -7.02
C PRO A 133 17.60 -0.93 -5.70
N ALA A 134 18.47 -0.14 -5.05
CA ALA A 134 19.11 -0.58 -3.81
C ALA A 134 18.10 -0.72 -2.64
N VAL A 135 17.04 0.10 -2.61
CA VAL A 135 15.94 -0.01 -1.64
C VAL A 135 15.10 -1.25 -1.94
N ALA A 136 14.79 -1.49 -3.22
CA ALA A 136 14.07 -2.68 -3.65
C ALA A 136 14.78 -4.00 -3.29
N GLU A 137 16.12 -4.02 -3.34
CA GLU A 137 16.91 -5.18 -2.92
C GLU A 137 16.74 -5.46 -1.42
N VAL A 138 16.75 -4.41 -0.59
CA VAL A 138 16.49 -4.56 0.85
C VAL A 138 15.07 -5.09 1.09
N ALA A 139 14.08 -4.56 0.38
CA ALA A 139 12.70 -5.03 0.48
C ALA A 139 12.58 -6.52 0.13
N ARG A 140 13.20 -6.97 -0.98
CA ARG A 140 13.22 -8.38 -1.38
C ARG A 140 13.86 -9.29 -0.33
N ALA A 141 15.00 -8.87 0.23
CA ALA A 141 15.65 -9.63 1.30
C ALA A 141 14.77 -9.74 2.56
N ASN A 142 13.99 -8.70 2.87
CA ASN A 142 13.04 -8.73 3.98
C ASN A 142 11.91 -9.73 3.71
N TRP A 143 11.34 -9.76 2.51
CA TRP A 143 10.28 -10.71 2.14
C TRP A 143 10.78 -12.16 2.09
N GLU A 144 12.01 -12.37 1.64
CA GLU A 144 12.65 -13.70 1.65
C GLU A 144 12.78 -14.23 3.09
N LYS A 145 13.25 -13.39 4.04
CA LYS A 145 13.31 -13.74 5.47
C LYS A 145 11.94 -14.14 6.03
N LEU A 146 10.86 -13.49 5.55
CA LEU A 146 9.48 -13.77 5.97
C LEU A 146 8.83 -14.94 5.20
N GLY A 147 9.52 -15.54 4.24
CA GLY A 147 8.96 -16.60 3.39
C GLY A 147 7.84 -16.16 2.47
N LEU A 148 7.73 -14.86 2.15
CA LEU A 148 6.69 -14.30 1.28
C LEU A 148 7.11 -14.42 -0.18
N SER A 149 6.37 -15.22 -0.96
CA SER A 149 6.65 -15.49 -2.38
C SER A 149 5.60 -14.94 -3.35
N ASN A 150 4.55 -14.31 -2.83
CA ASN A 150 3.40 -13.80 -3.60
C ASN A 150 3.54 -12.31 -3.95
N ILE A 151 4.78 -11.78 -4.02
CA ILE A 151 5.10 -10.38 -4.28
C ILE A 151 5.91 -10.26 -5.56
N ALA A 152 5.48 -9.39 -6.46
CA ALA A 152 6.25 -8.97 -7.64
C ALA A 152 6.65 -7.51 -7.47
N CYS A 153 7.95 -7.23 -7.40
CA CYS A 153 8.49 -5.87 -7.28
C CYS A 153 8.99 -5.38 -8.63
N VAL A 154 8.37 -4.33 -9.12
CA VAL A 154 8.77 -3.58 -10.31
C VAL A 154 9.71 -2.46 -9.87
N VAL A 155 10.92 -2.42 -10.45
CA VAL A 155 11.95 -1.46 -10.06
C VAL A 155 12.14 -0.42 -11.16
N GLY A 156 12.17 0.84 -10.78
CA GLY A 156 12.39 1.99 -11.64
C GLY A 156 11.34 3.08 -11.46
N GLU A 157 11.50 4.17 -12.17
CA GLU A 157 10.60 5.30 -12.13
C GLU A 157 9.17 4.90 -12.54
N ILE A 158 8.19 5.34 -11.74
CA ILE A 158 6.78 5.16 -12.08
C ILE A 158 6.36 6.27 -13.05
N THR A 159 6.47 5.98 -14.34
CA THR A 159 5.92 6.86 -15.38
C THR A 159 4.48 6.49 -15.68
N VAL A 160 3.72 7.43 -16.25
CA VAL A 160 2.31 7.20 -16.67
C VAL A 160 2.23 5.98 -17.58
N ASP A 161 3.09 5.92 -18.60
CA ASP A 161 3.06 4.87 -19.61
C ASP A 161 3.43 3.50 -19.02
N SER A 162 4.47 3.45 -18.17
CA SER A 162 4.89 2.21 -17.52
C SER A 162 3.83 1.67 -16.57
N LEU A 163 3.18 2.55 -15.80
CA LEU A 163 2.11 2.17 -14.90
C LEU A 163 0.87 1.71 -15.68
N GLN A 164 0.44 2.46 -16.70
CA GLN A 164 -0.72 2.11 -17.52
C GLN A 164 -0.51 0.75 -18.20
N LEU A 165 0.66 0.53 -18.82
CA LEU A 165 0.98 -0.74 -19.46
C LEU A 165 0.94 -1.93 -18.48
N ALA A 166 1.41 -1.73 -17.26
CA ALA A 166 1.39 -2.76 -16.23
C ALA A 166 -0.03 -3.02 -15.72
N VAL A 167 -0.79 -1.98 -15.46
CA VAL A 167 -2.19 -2.04 -15.02
C VAL A 167 -3.07 -2.70 -16.09
N ASP A 168 -2.81 -2.44 -17.38
CA ASP A 168 -3.56 -3.03 -18.49
C ASP A 168 -3.41 -4.56 -18.60
N ARG A 169 -2.34 -5.11 -18.06
CA ARG A 169 -2.10 -6.56 -17.99
C ARG A 169 -2.84 -7.25 -16.84
N LEU A 170 -3.41 -6.47 -15.91
CA LEU A 170 -4.17 -7.02 -14.79
C LEU A 170 -5.63 -7.26 -15.22
N SER A 171 -6.22 -8.35 -14.78
CA SER A 171 -7.64 -8.67 -14.99
C SER A 171 -8.58 -7.77 -14.16
N GLY A 172 -8.06 -7.11 -13.14
CA GLY A 172 -8.75 -6.21 -12.23
C GLY A 172 -7.88 -5.97 -11.01
N ILE A 173 -8.17 -4.91 -10.27
CA ILE A 173 -7.49 -4.52 -9.04
C ILE A 173 -8.51 -4.58 -7.91
N ASP A 174 -8.24 -5.39 -6.89
CA ASP A 174 -9.08 -5.47 -5.69
C ASP A 174 -8.70 -4.38 -4.67
N VAL A 175 -7.38 -4.18 -4.49
CA VAL A 175 -6.84 -3.14 -3.59
C VAL A 175 -5.72 -2.41 -4.29
N ALA A 176 -5.75 -1.08 -4.26
CA ALA A 176 -4.61 -0.26 -4.63
C ALA A 176 -4.17 0.61 -3.45
N PHE A 177 -2.87 0.74 -3.22
CA PHE A 177 -2.28 1.63 -2.22
C PHE A 177 -1.32 2.60 -2.90
N ILE A 178 -1.60 3.90 -2.78
CA ILE A 178 -0.80 4.97 -3.37
C ILE A 178 -0.05 5.66 -2.23
N ASP A 179 1.25 5.39 -2.15
CA ASP A 179 2.20 5.95 -1.19
C ASP A 179 3.50 6.35 -1.91
N ALA A 180 3.34 7.12 -2.99
CA ALA A 180 4.47 7.55 -3.80
C ALA A 180 4.26 8.99 -4.28
N ASN A 181 5.34 9.75 -4.37
CA ASN A 181 5.40 11.07 -4.99
C ASN A 181 4.25 12.02 -4.56
N HIS A 182 4.31 12.52 -3.32
CA HIS A 182 3.25 13.31 -2.67
C HIS A 182 3.02 14.70 -3.31
N THR A 183 2.73 14.70 -4.63
CA THR A 183 2.30 15.87 -5.41
C THR A 183 0.89 15.64 -5.96
N CYS A 184 0.16 16.73 -6.20
CA CYS A 184 -1.20 16.66 -6.75
C CYS A 184 -1.21 15.95 -8.12
N GLU A 185 -0.33 16.34 -9.02
CA GLU A 185 -0.26 15.82 -10.38
C GLU A 185 0.01 14.32 -10.42
N ALA A 186 1.06 13.86 -9.71
CA ALA A 186 1.42 12.45 -9.68
C ALA A 186 0.33 11.60 -9.03
N THR A 187 -0.22 12.05 -7.89
CA THR A 187 -1.28 11.32 -7.19
C THR A 187 -2.53 11.14 -8.04
N LEU A 188 -2.97 12.19 -8.76
CA LEU A 188 -4.12 12.12 -9.67
C LEU A 188 -3.85 11.23 -10.87
N THR A 189 -2.64 11.28 -11.42
CA THR A 189 -2.19 10.41 -12.50
C THR A 189 -2.23 8.94 -12.09
N TYR A 190 -1.64 8.62 -10.94
CA TYR A 190 -1.64 7.26 -10.38
C TYR A 190 -3.06 6.77 -10.08
N PHE A 191 -3.86 7.62 -9.43
CA PHE A 191 -5.26 7.30 -9.16
C PHE A 191 -6.02 7.00 -10.46
N SER A 192 -5.87 7.83 -11.49
CA SER A 192 -6.59 7.64 -12.76
C SER A 192 -6.19 6.34 -13.45
N ALA A 193 -4.90 5.99 -13.49
CA ALA A 193 -4.42 4.75 -14.06
C ALA A 193 -4.97 3.53 -13.31
N LEU A 194 -4.88 3.51 -11.99
CA LEU A 194 -5.37 2.41 -11.16
C LEU A 194 -6.90 2.28 -11.23
N ALA A 195 -7.61 3.41 -11.21
CA ALA A 195 -9.07 3.45 -11.28
C ALA A 195 -9.65 3.01 -12.65
N SER A 196 -8.81 2.82 -13.68
CA SER A 196 -9.22 2.22 -14.95
C SER A 196 -9.49 0.71 -14.85
N ARG A 197 -9.01 0.06 -13.80
CA ARG A 197 -9.07 -1.39 -13.59
C ARG A 197 -9.74 -1.81 -12.28
N VAL A 198 -10.38 -0.88 -11.58
CA VAL A 198 -11.18 -1.19 -10.40
C VAL A 198 -12.56 -1.74 -10.79
N HIS A 199 -13.16 -2.43 -9.86
CA HIS A 199 -14.53 -2.92 -9.91
C HIS A 199 -15.31 -2.48 -8.66
N GLU A 200 -16.58 -2.79 -8.56
CA GLU A 200 -17.46 -2.31 -7.47
C GLU A 200 -16.96 -2.67 -6.07
N LYS A 201 -16.22 -3.78 -5.92
CA LYS A 201 -15.67 -4.23 -4.63
C LYS A 201 -14.25 -3.73 -4.36
N SER A 202 -13.67 -2.98 -5.28
CA SER A 202 -12.30 -2.46 -5.14
C SER A 202 -12.22 -1.37 -4.09
N VAL A 203 -11.04 -1.25 -3.49
CA VAL A 203 -10.69 -0.13 -2.62
C VAL A 203 -9.36 0.47 -3.07
N VAL A 204 -9.34 1.78 -3.29
CA VAL A 204 -8.10 2.53 -3.47
C VAL A 204 -7.81 3.28 -2.17
N VAL A 205 -6.61 3.11 -1.65
CA VAL A 205 -6.11 3.84 -0.47
C VAL A 205 -5.05 4.83 -0.94
N VAL A 206 -5.19 6.08 -0.52
CA VAL A 206 -4.22 7.15 -0.78
C VAL A 206 -3.61 7.55 0.55
N ASP A 207 -2.29 7.44 0.68
CA ASP A 207 -1.60 7.85 1.90
C ASP A 207 -1.37 9.36 1.95
N ASP A 208 -1.13 9.84 3.16
CA ASP A 208 -0.74 11.22 3.47
C ASP A 208 -1.62 12.31 2.81
N ILE A 209 -2.96 12.10 2.75
CA ILE A 209 -3.93 13.00 2.09
C ILE A 209 -3.97 14.43 2.66
N HIS A 210 -3.38 14.67 3.83
CA HIS A 210 -3.22 15.97 4.48
C HIS A 210 -1.76 16.37 4.72
N TYR A 211 -0.81 15.75 4.01
CA TYR A 211 0.62 16.02 4.18
C TYR A 211 1.00 17.45 3.80
N ASN A 212 0.44 17.96 2.70
CA ASN A 212 0.64 19.32 2.20
C ASN A 212 -0.58 19.79 1.41
N GLU A 213 -0.58 21.05 0.97
CA GLU A 213 -1.68 21.63 0.19
C GLU A 213 -1.92 20.91 -1.14
N ASP A 214 -0.88 20.35 -1.76
CA ASP A 214 -1.00 19.61 -3.03
C ASP A 214 -1.73 18.28 -2.81
N MET A 215 -1.43 17.55 -1.75
CA MET A 215 -2.14 16.32 -1.39
C MET A 215 -3.59 16.61 -0.99
N GLU A 216 -3.88 17.73 -0.33
CA GLU A 216 -5.26 18.13 -0.06
C GLU A 216 -6.05 18.45 -1.35
N LYS A 217 -5.38 19.07 -2.35
CA LYS A 217 -6.00 19.30 -3.67
C LYS A 217 -6.27 17.98 -4.38
N ALA A 218 -5.28 17.06 -4.39
CA ALA A 218 -5.44 15.71 -4.95
C ALA A 218 -6.61 14.97 -4.29
N TRP A 219 -6.67 14.96 -2.96
CA TRP A 219 -7.75 14.30 -2.24
C TRP A 219 -9.13 14.89 -2.56
N LYS A 220 -9.26 16.21 -2.62
CA LYS A 220 -10.51 16.87 -3.04
C LYS A 220 -10.91 16.47 -4.46
N ALA A 221 -9.97 16.42 -5.40
CA ALA A 221 -10.24 16.01 -6.78
C ALA A 221 -10.66 14.54 -6.87
N ILE A 222 -9.99 13.63 -6.12
CA ILE A 222 -10.38 12.22 -6.04
C ILE A 222 -11.79 12.06 -5.46
N CYS A 223 -12.14 12.79 -4.41
CA CYS A 223 -13.49 12.79 -3.85
C CYS A 223 -14.56 13.27 -4.85
N ALA A 224 -14.17 14.16 -5.79
CA ALA A 224 -15.06 14.69 -6.81
C ALA A 224 -15.16 13.80 -8.07
N ASP A 225 -14.28 12.83 -8.25
CA ASP A 225 -14.27 11.93 -9.42
C ASP A 225 -15.61 11.19 -9.55
N GLU A 226 -16.16 11.13 -10.74
CA GLU A 226 -17.50 10.56 -11.00
C GLU A 226 -17.57 9.05 -10.75
N ARG A 227 -16.43 8.34 -10.84
CA ARG A 227 -16.31 6.91 -10.56
C ARG A 227 -16.43 6.60 -9.06
N VAL A 228 -16.13 7.59 -8.21
CA VAL A 228 -16.07 7.42 -6.76
C VAL A 228 -17.45 7.56 -6.14
N THR A 229 -17.83 6.59 -5.32
CA THR A 229 -19.13 6.59 -4.63
C THR A 229 -19.00 6.95 -3.15
N THR A 230 -18.05 6.38 -2.47
CA THR A 230 -17.83 6.63 -1.05
C THR A 230 -16.36 6.89 -0.77
N THR A 231 -16.07 7.84 0.12
CA THR A 231 -14.72 8.04 0.65
C THR A 231 -14.72 8.08 2.17
N MET A 232 -13.62 7.64 2.76
CA MET A 232 -13.35 7.75 4.19
C MET A 232 -12.01 8.46 4.40
N ASP A 233 -12.05 9.67 4.93
CA ASP A 233 -10.89 10.43 5.35
C ASP A 233 -10.53 10.02 6.79
N LEU A 234 -9.41 9.29 6.93
CA LEU A 234 -8.88 8.83 8.21
C LEU A 234 -7.72 9.72 8.71
N TYR A 235 -7.63 10.94 8.20
CA TYR A 235 -6.61 11.95 8.41
C TYR A 235 -5.28 11.63 7.72
N ARG A 236 -4.64 10.50 8.01
CA ARG A 236 -3.37 10.13 7.35
C ARG A 236 -3.59 9.47 6.00
N MET A 237 -4.64 8.70 5.86
CA MET A 237 -4.97 8.05 4.61
C MET A 237 -6.44 8.24 4.25
N GLY A 238 -6.72 8.24 2.97
CA GLY A 238 -8.06 8.25 2.41
C GLY A 238 -8.41 6.92 1.76
N LEU A 239 -9.57 6.37 2.08
CA LEU A 239 -10.11 5.19 1.42
C LEU A 239 -11.15 5.61 0.40
N VAL A 240 -11.10 5.01 -0.80
CA VAL A 240 -11.97 5.31 -1.93
C VAL A 240 -12.67 4.04 -2.38
N PHE A 241 -13.99 4.08 -2.51
CA PHE A 241 -14.87 2.97 -2.88
C PHE A 241 -15.64 3.29 -4.15
N PHE A 242 -16.03 2.25 -4.91
CA PHE A 242 -16.60 2.35 -6.25
C PHE A 242 -17.95 1.65 -6.41
N ASP A 243 -18.54 1.15 -5.33
CA ASP A 243 -19.81 0.42 -5.37
C ASP A 243 -20.98 1.38 -5.67
N LYS A 244 -21.57 1.25 -6.86
CA LYS A 244 -22.65 2.09 -7.36
C LYS A 244 -24.01 1.87 -6.67
N HIS A 245 -24.13 0.83 -5.86
CA HIS A 245 -25.33 0.59 -5.06
C HIS A 245 -25.44 1.52 -3.86
N TYR A 246 -24.36 2.20 -3.50
CA TYR A 246 -24.35 3.17 -2.41
C TYR A 246 -24.48 4.60 -2.91
N TRP A 247 -25.15 5.43 -2.10
CA TRP A 247 -25.21 6.88 -2.32
C TRP A 247 -23.83 7.49 -2.16
N ARG A 248 -23.52 8.49 -2.98
CA ARG A 248 -22.26 9.24 -2.86
C ARG A 248 -22.17 9.87 -1.48
N LYS A 249 -21.15 9.47 -0.68
CA LYS A 249 -20.91 9.96 0.69
C LYS A 249 -19.42 10.10 0.99
N HIS A 250 -19.10 11.15 1.74
CA HIS A 250 -17.76 11.42 2.20
C HIS A 250 -17.73 11.44 3.73
N TYR A 251 -16.99 10.53 4.34
CA TYR A 251 -16.89 10.40 5.77
C TYR A 251 -15.53 10.93 6.23
N LYS A 252 -15.50 11.65 7.38
CA LYS A 252 -14.27 11.97 8.11
C LYS A 252 -14.29 11.25 9.43
N MET A 253 -13.26 10.46 9.69
CA MET A 253 -13.14 9.64 10.88
C MET A 253 -11.75 9.84 11.50
N ARG A 254 -11.68 10.00 12.81
CA ARG A 254 -10.42 9.98 13.56
C ARG A 254 -10.26 8.60 14.20
N ILE A 255 -9.15 7.92 13.89
CA ILE A 255 -8.78 6.60 14.41
C ILE A 255 -7.48 6.66 15.22
#